data_a098eecd0209336e22ef3d12a004dc3f
#
_entry.id   a098eecd0209336e22ef3d12a004dc3f
#
_cell.length_a   1.000
_cell.length_b   1.000
_cell.length_c   1.000
_cell.angle_alpha   90.00
_cell.angle_beta   90.00
_cell.angle_gamma   90.00
#
_symmetry.space_group_name_H-M   'P 1'
#
loop_
_entity.id
_entity.type
_entity.pdbx_description
1 polymer ?
#
loop_
_entity_poly.entity_id
_entity_poly.type
_entity_poly.pdbx_seq_one_letter_code
_entity_poly.pdbx_strand_id
1 'polypeptide(L)'
;MKISSKLVATIIGGLVVLGIVVGLAVYLLPIFRVNNIEITGNEHSSEEQVEEAAGVPQGSNLLRVNAHETALKVSDLPWVDKATVGRSLPNTLVIELEERVVAAFVDAEDGPHLIDTKGREFIIDQPPAEAVEITGEWTSDTLSDPVEVLSAIPTELRTRIARLDVVEPFVMRVHMDDGRTITWGANEDNENKARALATVLQMEGDNWNISNPSVVSRP
;
A
#
# COMPACT_ATOMS: atom_id res chain seq x y z
N MET A 1 59.00 32.52 4.55
CA MET A 1 59.31 31.10 4.84
C MET A 1 58.60 30.26 3.78
N LYS A 2 59.31 29.71 2.76
CA LYS A 2 58.73 28.87 1.71
C LYS A 2 58.59 27.45 2.28
N ILE A 3 57.33 27.02 2.54
CA ILE A 3 57.08 25.65 2.95
C ILE A 3 57.43 24.73 1.76
N SER A 4 58.27 23.75 1.99
CA SER A 4 58.70 22.81 0.94
C SER A 4 57.50 22.00 0.44
N SER A 5 57.33 21.90 -0.89
CA SER A 5 56.26 21.10 -1.51
C SER A 5 56.25 19.64 -1.03
N LYS A 6 57.40 19.10 -0.69
CA LYS A 6 57.57 17.76 -0.09
C LYS A 6 56.91 17.67 1.29
N LEU A 7 57.05 18.70 2.14
CA LEU A 7 56.45 18.74 3.47
C LEU A 7 54.93 18.79 3.38
N VAL A 8 54.38 19.60 2.46
CA VAL A 8 52.94 19.68 2.19
C VAL A 8 52.40 18.34 1.72
N ALA A 9 53.09 17.69 0.78
CA ALA A 9 52.68 16.37 0.28
C ALA A 9 52.67 15.30 1.37
N THR A 10 53.67 15.32 2.27
CA THR A 10 53.74 14.38 3.41
C THR A 10 52.59 14.61 4.40
N ILE A 11 52.26 15.88 4.69
CA ILE A 11 51.14 16.21 5.59
C ILE A 11 49.80 15.77 4.98
N ILE A 12 49.59 16.05 3.70
CA ILE A 12 48.37 15.61 2.99
C ILE A 12 48.28 14.09 2.98
N GLY A 13 49.38 13.39 2.67
CA GLY A 13 49.43 11.93 2.71
C GLY A 13 49.09 11.35 4.09
N GLY A 14 49.64 11.96 5.16
CA GLY A 14 49.33 11.57 6.54
C GLY A 14 47.88 11.78 6.91
N LEU A 15 47.27 12.91 6.50
CA LEU A 15 45.86 13.20 6.76
C LEU A 15 44.93 12.21 6.01
N VAL A 16 45.27 11.85 4.77
CA VAL A 16 44.53 10.86 4.00
C VAL A 16 44.60 9.49 4.66
N VAL A 17 45.78 9.04 5.08
CA VAL A 17 45.94 7.75 5.79
C VAL A 17 45.17 7.76 7.11
N LEU A 18 45.25 8.84 7.89
CA LEU A 18 44.53 9.00 9.13
C LEU A 18 42.98 8.94 8.87
N GLY A 19 42.52 9.63 7.85
CA GLY A 19 41.10 9.58 7.44
C GLY A 19 40.62 8.17 7.08
N ILE A 20 41.46 7.42 6.35
CA ILE A 20 41.14 6.01 6.00
C ILE A 20 41.11 5.14 7.27
N VAL A 21 42.08 5.29 8.17
CA VAL A 21 42.13 4.49 9.42
C VAL A 21 40.94 4.81 10.32
N VAL A 22 40.58 6.09 10.47
CA VAL A 22 39.41 6.51 11.24
C VAL A 22 38.14 5.97 10.59
N GLY A 23 37.98 6.10 9.28
CA GLY A 23 36.82 5.56 8.54
C GLY A 23 36.70 4.05 8.69
N LEU A 24 37.83 3.33 8.60
CA LEU A 24 37.87 1.89 8.81
C LEU A 24 37.53 1.50 10.26
N ALA A 25 38.04 2.24 11.23
CA ALA A 25 37.73 2.04 12.63
C ALA A 25 36.23 2.26 12.92
N VAL A 26 35.66 3.35 12.42
CA VAL A 26 34.21 3.62 12.54
C VAL A 26 33.38 2.50 11.92
N TYR A 27 33.79 1.97 10.76
CA TYR A 27 33.09 0.90 10.05
C TYR A 27 33.21 -0.47 10.74
N LEU A 28 34.37 -0.75 11.38
CA LEU A 28 34.65 -2.05 12.01
C LEU A 28 34.29 -2.09 13.49
N LEU A 29 34.41 -0.96 14.21
CA LEU A 29 34.10 -0.92 15.64
C LEU A 29 32.57 -0.95 15.88
N PRO A 30 32.12 -1.54 16.97
CA PRO A 30 30.69 -1.65 17.31
C PRO A 30 30.12 -0.35 17.92
N ILE A 31 30.53 0.81 17.37
CA ILE A 31 30.06 2.13 17.82
C ILE A 31 28.59 2.33 17.39
N PHE A 32 28.25 1.85 16.19
CA PHE A 32 26.91 1.96 15.62
C PHE A 32 26.22 0.58 15.65
N ARG A 33 25.83 0.13 16.84
CA ARG A 33 25.06 -1.12 16.98
C ARG A 33 23.57 -0.82 16.89
N VAL A 34 22.80 -1.69 16.22
CA VAL A 34 21.36 -1.66 16.27
C VAL A 34 20.91 -2.07 17.68
N ASN A 35 20.54 -1.10 18.50
CA ASN A 35 20.02 -1.33 19.83
C ASN A 35 18.49 -1.16 19.87
N ASN A 36 17.97 -0.31 18.96
CA ASN A 36 16.55 -0.04 18.85
C ASN A 36 16.12 -0.21 17.39
N ILE A 37 14.92 -0.74 17.19
CA ILE A 37 14.20 -0.71 15.93
C ILE A 37 12.94 0.13 16.22
N GLU A 38 12.78 1.20 15.49
CA GLU A 38 11.60 2.08 15.57
C GLU A 38 10.73 1.79 14.36
N ILE A 39 9.50 1.32 14.62
CA ILE A 39 8.53 0.94 13.60
C ILE A 39 7.36 1.92 13.67
N THR A 40 6.94 2.43 12.51
CA THR A 40 5.82 3.36 12.40
C THR A 40 4.95 3.00 11.21
N GLY A 41 3.65 3.34 11.28
CA GLY A 41 2.67 3.07 10.22
C GLY A 41 2.13 1.63 10.20
N ASN A 42 2.39 0.86 11.26
CA ASN A 42 1.87 -0.49 11.44
C ASN A 42 0.55 -0.45 12.24
N GLU A 43 -0.57 -0.71 11.57
CA GLU A 43 -1.90 -0.81 12.18
C GLU A 43 -2.35 -2.27 12.32
N HIS A 44 -2.08 -3.09 11.30
CA HIS A 44 -2.44 -4.51 11.24
C HIS A 44 -1.24 -5.42 11.44
N SER A 45 -0.05 -5.00 11.01
CA SER A 45 1.20 -5.75 11.20
C SER A 45 1.75 -5.50 12.61
N SER A 46 2.01 -6.54 13.39
CA SER A 46 2.65 -6.35 14.70
C SER A 46 4.12 -5.95 14.55
N GLU A 47 4.65 -5.20 15.53
CA GLU A 47 6.08 -4.85 15.56
C GLU A 47 6.97 -6.10 15.47
N GLU A 48 6.57 -7.18 16.14
CA GLU A 48 7.30 -8.45 16.17
C GLU A 48 7.38 -9.10 14.76
N GLN A 49 6.28 -9.07 13.99
CA GLN A 49 6.25 -9.55 12.61
C GLN A 49 7.17 -8.71 11.70
N VAL A 50 7.16 -7.39 11.88
CA VAL A 50 8.00 -6.48 11.10
C VAL A 50 9.47 -6.68 11.43
N GLU A 51 9.84 -6.82 12.72
CA GLU A 51 11.21 -7.10 13.15
C GLU A 51 11.71 -8.46 12.60
N GLU A 52 10.87 -9.49 12.65
CA GLU A 52 11.19 -10.82 12.12
C GLU A 52 11.41 -10.76 10.60
N ALA A 53 10.50 -10.11 9.87
CA ALA A 53 10.61 -9.93 8.42
C ALA A 53 11.86 -9.11 8.04
N ALA A 54 12.18 -8.05 8.79
CA ALA A 54 13.36 -7.24 8.59
C ALA A 54 14.65 -8.07 8.71
N GLY A 55 14.66 -9.08 9.60
CA GLY A 55 15.75 -10.03 9.75
C GLY A 55 17.07 -9.38 10.16
N VAL A 56 17.02 -8.26 10.91
CA VAL A 56 18.20 -7.52 11.36
C VAL A 56 18.51 -7.91 12.82
N PRO A 57 19.59 -8.66 13.07
CA PRO A 57 19.94 -9.07 14.43
C PRO A 57 20.27 -7.88 15.32
N GLN A 58 19.78 -7.88 16.57
CA GLN A 58 20.19 -6.90 17.57
C GLN A 58 21.71 -6.92 17.75
N GLY A 59 22.30 -5.73 17.92
CA GLY A 59 23.75 -5.58 18.08
C GLY A 59 24.54 -5.63 16.77
N SER A 60 23.90 -5.88 15.62
CA SER A 60 24.53 -5.77 14.31
C SER A 60 24.97 -4.33 14.02
N ASN A 61 25.97 -4.15 13.14
CA ASN A 61 26.42 -2.80 12.79
C ASN A 61 25.42 -2.09 11.89
N LEU A 62 24.81 -1.00 12.39
CA LEU A 62 23.79 -0.21 11.72
C LEU A 62 24.25 0.28 10.32
N LEU A 63 25.53 0.60 10.15
CA LEU A 63 26.06 1.06 8.88
C LEU A 63 26.17 -0.05 7.83
N ARG A 64 26.14 -1.32 8.26
CA ARG A 64 26.20 -2.51 7.39
C ARG A 64 24.82 -3.07 7.05
N VAL A 65 23.78 -2.62 7.73
CA VAL A 65 22.41 -3.04 7.39
C VAL A 65 22.09 -2.58 5.96
N ASN A 66 21.71 -3.49 5.10
CA ASN A 66 21.23 -3.17 3.75
C ASN A 66 19.78 -2.69 3.81
N ALA A 67 19.60 -1.36 3.90
CA ALA A 67 18.28 -0.76 4.06
C ALA A 67 17.30 -1.15 2.92
N HIS A 68 17.78 -1.24 1.69
CA HIS A 68 16.94 -1.62 0.55
C HIS A 68 16.48 -3.09 0.63
N GLU A 69 17.40 -4.01 0.92
CA GLU A 69 17.06 -5.42 1.09
C GLU A 69 16.12 -5.64 2.27
N THR A 70 16.35 -4.94 3.38
CA THR A 70 15.48 -4.99 4.56
C THR A 70 14.07 -4.47 4.22
N ALA A 71 13.98 -3.36 3.47
CA ALA A 71 12.70 -2.81 3.04
C ALA A 71 11.93 -3.79 2.15
N LEU A 72 12.60 -4.46 1.21
CA LEU A 72 11.97 -5.49 0.37
C LEU A 72 11.40 -6.64 1.20
N LYS A 73 12.18 -7.17 2.16
CA LYS A 73 11.71 -8.26 3.04
C LYS A 73 10.49 -7.86 3.88
N VAL A 74 10.48 -6.62 4.38
CA VAL A 74 9.32 -6.11 5.12
C VAL A 74 8.12 -5.90 4.20
N SER A 75 8.33 -5.49 2.95
CA SER A 75 7.26 -5.36 1.94
C SER A 75 6.65 -6.69 1.49
N ASP A 76 7.26 -7.82 1.82
CA ASP A 76 6.69 -9.16 1.59
C ASP A 76 5.59 -9.52 2.60
N LEU A 77 5.43 -8.75 3.68
CA LEU A 77 4.30 -8.91 4.60
C LEU A 77 2.98 -8.56 3.91
N PRO A 78 1.91 -9.37 4.08
CA PRO A 78 0.66 -9.20 3.34
C PRO A 78 0.06 -7.80 3.44
N TRP A 79 0.01 -7.25 4.65
CA TRP A 79 -0.57 -5.93 4.90
C TRP A 79 0.31 -4.76 4.40
N VAL A 80 1.58 -4.98 4.13
CA VAL A 80 2.49 -3.90 3.75
C VAL A 80 2.41 -3.62 2.25
N ASP A 81 2.01 -2.40 1.87
CA ASP A 81 2.08 -1.92 0.49
C ASP A 81 3.48 -1.41 0.15
N LYS A 82 4.10 -0.73 1.12
CA LYS A 82 5.46 -0.19 0.96
C LYS A 82 6.17 -0.08 2.32
N ALA A 83 7.45 -0.40 2.33
CA ALA A 83 8.31 -0.17 3.49
C ALA A 83 9.49 0.73 3.12
N THR A 84 9.85 1.62 4.04
CA THR A 84 11.04 2.45 3.94
C THR A 84 11.92 2.18 5.16
N VAL A 85 13.20 1.91 4.93
CA VAL A 85 14.15 1.63 6.01
C VAL A 85 15.23 2.71 6.05
N GLY A 86 15.31 3.36 7.17
CA GLY A 86 16.28 4.43 7.47
C GLY A 86 17.21 4.09 8.64
N ARG A 87 18.16 4.96 8.90
CA ARG A 87 19.08 4.86 10.03
C ARG A 87 19.07 6.16 10.81
N SER A 88 18.72 6.07 12.08
CA SER A 88 18.85 7.18 13.03
C SER A 88 20.05 6.91 13.92
N LEU A 89 21.14 7.66 13.68
CA LEU A 89 22.39 7.50 14.42
C LEU A 89 22.22 7.94 15.87
N PRO A 90 22.89 7.30 16.84
CA PRO A 90 23.96 6.31 16.59
C PRO A 90 23.49 4.85 16.49
N ASN A 91 22.27 4.48 16.89
CA ASN A 91 21.95 3.10 17.23
C ASN A 91 20.52 2.64 16.89
N THR A 92 19.77 3.41 16.09
CA THR A 92 18.36 3.09 15.78
C THR A 92 18.19 2.79 14.29
N LEU A 93 17.58 1.66 13.99
CA LEU A 93 17.02 1.36 12.68
C LEU A 93 15.56 1.86 12.66
N VAL A 94 15.21 2.65 11.66
CA VAL A 94 13.84 3.18 11.50
C VAL A 94 13.19 2.45 10.35
N ILE A 95 12.00 1.89 10.57
CA ILE A 95 11.17 1.20 9.57
C ILE A 95 9.84 1.92 9.52
N GLU A 96 9.56 2.57 8.40
CA GLU A 96 8.30 3.25 8.13
C GLU A 96 7.48 2.41 7.16
N LEU A 97 6.24 2.08 7.54
CA LEU A 97 5.33 1.27 6.75
C LEU A 97 4.20 2.12 6.20
N GLU A 98 3.81 1.81 4.97
CA GLU A 98 2.54 2.19 4.38
C GLU A 98 1.75 0.88 4.22
N GLU A 99 0.70 0.69 5.04
CA GLU A 99 -0.13 -0.51 4.93
C GLU A 99 -1.17 -0.39 3.81
N ARG A 100 -1.64 -1.56 3.32
CA ARG A 100 -2.67 -1.64 2.29
C ARG A 100 -4.01 -1.21 2.85
N VAL A 101 -4.73 -0.44 2.05
CA VAL A 101 -6.11 -0.07 2.35
C VAL A 101 -7.03 -1.04 1.62
N VAL A 102 -7.94 -1.67 2.36
CA VAL A 102 -8.94 -2.57 1.79
C VAL A 102 -9.99 -1.74 1.05
N ALA A 103 -10.17 -2.00 -0.24
CA ALA A 103 -11.19 -1.36 -1.07
C ALA A 103 -12.42 -2.26 -1.25
N ALA A 104 -12.21 -3.57 -1.37
CA ALA A 104 -13.23 -4.57 -1.66
C ALA A 104 -12.80 -5.93 -1.11
N PHE A 105 -13.69 -6.90 -1.25
CA PHE A 105 -13.37 -8.31 -1.02
C PHE A 105 -14.14 -9.21 -1.99
N VAL A 106 -13.65 -10.42 -2.19
CA VAL A 106 -14.36 -11.50 -2.87
C VAL A 106 -14.52 -12.66 -1.91
N ASP A 107 -15.70 -13.27 -1.88
CA ASP A 107 -15.95 -14.42 -1.04
C ASP A 107 -15.60 -15.70 -1.82
N ALA A 108 -14.73 -16.53 -1.26
CA ALA A 108 -14.25 -17.77 -1.85
C ALA A 108 -14.45 -18.94 -0.88
N GLU A 109 -14.17 -20.17 -1.34
CA GLU A 109 -14.40 -21.38 -0.54
C GLU A 109 -13.56 -21.44 0.76
N ASP A 110 -12.42 -20.77 0.77
CA ASP A 110 -11.46 -20.70 1.88
C ASP A 110 -11.61 -19.44 2.73
N GLY A 111 -12.54 -18.55 2.36
CA GLY A 111 -12.87 -17.34 3.09
C GLY A 111 -12.83 -16.06 2.25
N PRO A 112 -13.10 -14.90 2.87
CA PRO A 112 -13.05 -13.62 2.18
C PRO A 112 -11.62 -13.21 1.84
N HIS A 113 -11.33 -13.01 0.56
CA HIS A 113 -10.06 -12.49 0.07
C HIS A 113 -10.14 -10.96 -0.01
N LEU A 114 -9.33 -10.28 0.76
CA LEU A 114 -9.28 -8.82 0.78
C LEU A 114 -8.51 -8.28 -0.43
N ILE A 115 -9.06 -7.21 -1.01
CA ILE A 115 -8.54 -6.56 -2.22
C ILE A 115 -8.14 -5.15 -1.87
N ASP A 116 -6.90 -4.77 -2.22
CA ASP A 116 -6.38 -3.43 -2.00
C ASP A 116 -6.92 -2.40 -3.02
N THR A 117 -6.62 -1.14 -2.81
CA THR A 117 -7.01 -0.03 -3.70
C THR A 117 -6.40 -0.10 -5.10
N LYS A 118 -5.50 -1.05 -5.36
CA LYS A 118 -4.89 -1.33 -6.67
C LYS A 118 -5.50 -2.56 -7.35
N GLY A 119 -6.54 -3.16 -6.74
CA GLY A 119 -7.19 -4.35 -7.26
C GLY A 119 -6.41 -5.64 -7.04
N ARG A 120 -5.48 -5.68 -6.07
CA ARG A 120 -4.69 -6.89 -5.78
C ARG A 120 -5.26 -7.60 -4.56
N GLU A 121 -5.51 -8.89 -4.70
CA GLU A 121 -5.76 -9.77 -3.55
C GLU A 121 -4.48 -9.89 -2.72
N PHE A 122 -4.58 -9.78 -1.38
CA PHE A 122 -3.38 -9.77 -0.56
C PHE A 122 -3.47 -10.60 0.73
N ILE A 123 -4.67 -10.86 1.25
CA ILE A 123 -4.86 -11.69 2.46
C ILE A 123 -6.28 -12.24 2.52
N ILE A 124 -6.44 -13.39 3.18
CA ILE A 124 -7.75 -13.93 3.57
C ILE A 124 -7.99 -13.51 5.01
N ASP A 125 -8.97 -12.63 5.22
CA ASP A 125 -9.33 -12.14 6.55
C ASP A 125 -10.76 -11.57 6.53
N GLN A 126 -11.28 -11.22 7.70
CA GLN A 126 -12.60 -10.62 7.82
C GLN A 126 -12.61 -9.21 7.20
N PRO A 127 -13.51 -8.93 6.22
CA PRO A 127 -13.56 -7.64 5.58
C PRO A 127 -14.02 -6.54 6.55
N PRO A 128 -13.41 -5.35 6.50
CA PRO A 128 -13.91 -4.20 7.24
C PRO A 128 -15.28 -3.75 6.70
N ALA A 129 -16.04 -3.04 7.53
CA ALA A 129 -17.41 -2.65 7.23
C ALA A 129 -17.57 -1.76 5.98
N GLU A 130 -16.51 -1.07 5.57
CA GLU A 130 -16.48 -0.22 4.39
C GLU A 130 -16.12 -0.95 3.10
N ALA A 131 -15.64 -2.19 3.20
CA ALA A 131 -15.29 -3.00 2.03
C ALA A 131 -16.54 -3.49 1.31
N VAL A 132 -16.56 -3.35 0.00
CA VAL A 132 -17.68 -3.79 -0.85
C VAL A 132 -17.38 -5.18 -1.40
N GLU A 133 -18.37 -6.06 -1.35
CA GLU A 133 -18.27 -7.38 -1.98
C GLU A 133 -18.25 -7.26 -3.51
N ILE A 134 -17.29 -7.91 -4.17
CA ILE A 134 -17.28 -8.08 -5.63
C ILE A 134 -17.73 -9.49 -5.94
N THR A 135 -18.74 -9.61 -6.83
CA THR A 135 -19.34 -10.89 -7.26
C THR A 135 -19.31 -11.02 -8.79
N GLY A 136 -19.66 -12.19 -9.32
CA GLY A 136 -19.80 -12.42 -10.77
C GLY A 136 -18.53 -12.93 -11.45
N GLU A 137 -18.30 -12.52 -12.70
CA GLU A 137 -17.20 -13.03 -13.53
C GLU A 137 -15.94 -12.14 -13.39
N TRP A 138 -15.06 -12.51 -12.51
CA TRP A 138 -13.79 -11.82 -12.29
C TRP A 138 -12.59 -12.78 -12.32
N THR A 139 -11.41 -12.21 -12.51
CA THR A 139 -10.11 -12.86 -12.33
C THR A 139 -9.20 -11.90 -11.59
N SER A 140 -8.13 -12.39 -10.99
CA SER A 140 -7.18 -11.52 -10.26
C SER A 140 -6.65 -10.37 -11.13
N ASP A 141 -6.55 -10.56 -12.45
CA ASP A 141 -6.08 -9.52 -13.37
C ASP A 141 -7.16 -8.46 -13.69
N THR A 142 -8.44 -8.76 -13.43
CA THR A 142 -9.57 -7.86 -13.76
C THR A 142 -10.15 -7.13 -12.55
N LEU A 143 -9.69 -7.41 -11.34
CA LEU A 143 -10.17 -6.78 -10.11
C LEU A 143 -9.83 -5.28 -10.00
N SER A 144 -8.87 -4.79 -10.77
CA SER A 144 -8.56 -3.35 -10.83
C SER A 144 -9.74 -2.50 -11.29
N ASP A 145 -10.50 -2.96 -12.28
CA ASP A 145 -11.63 -2.23 -12.85
C ASP A 145 -12.77 -1.98 -11.83
N PRO A 146 -13.32 -3.01 -11.16
CA PRO A 146 -14.34 -2.80 -10.13
C PRO A 146 -13.82 -1.97 -8.94
N VAL A 147 -12.56 -2.13 -8.55
CA VAL A 147 -11.96 -1.32 -7.48
C VAL A 147 -11.85 0.15 -7.89
N GLU A 148 -11.49 0.44 -9.13
CA GLU A 148 -11.42 1.81 -9.66
C GLU A 148 -12.83 2.46 -9.69
N VAL A 149 -13.84 1.70 -10.11
CA VAL A 149 -15.24 2.13 -10.03
C VAL A 149 -15.66 2.46 -8.60
N LEU A 150 -15.40 1.56 -7.64
CA LEU A 150 -15.70 1.79 -6.23
C LEU A 150 -14.97 3.00 -5.65
N SER A 151 -13.74 3.22 -6.08
CA SER A 151 -12.91 4.36 -5.64
C SER A 151 -13.43 5.71 -6.13
N ALA A 152 -14.11 5.73 -7.28
CA ALA A 152 -14.73 6.94 -7.82
C ALA A 152 -16.05 7.31 -7.11
N ILE A 153 -16.65 6.37 -6.37
CA ILE A 153 -17.89 6.59 -5.63
C ILE A 153 -17.56 7.23 -4.27
N PRO A 154 -18.16 8.38 -3.92
CA PRO A 154 -17.98 9.00 -2.61
C PRO A 154 -18.27 8.03 -1.46
N THR A 155 -17.51 8.12 -0.37
CA THR A 155 -17.59 7.19 0.76
C THR A 155 -19.00 7.07 1.32
N GLU A 156 -19.75 8.18 1.41
CA GLU A 156 -21.12 8.22 1.92
C GLU A 156 -22.11 7.39 1.07
N LEU A 157 -21.82 7.27 -0.23
CA LEU A 157 -22.62 6.43 -1.13
C LEU A 157 -22.09 5.00 -1.18
N ARG A 158 -20.77 4.83 -1.07
CA ARG A 158 -20.12 3.52 -1.11
C ARG A 158 -20.54 2.64 0.07
N THR A 159 -20.73 3.21 1.26
CA THR A 159 -21.22 2.48 2.45
C THR A 159 -22.65 1.96 2.30
N ARG A 160 -23.38 2.41 1.28
CA ARG A 160 -24.73 1.94 0.93
C ARG A 160 -24.73 0.88 -0.16
N ILE A 161 -23.59 0.52 -0.68
CA ILE A 161 -23.44 -0.52 -1.68
C ILE A 161 -23.38 -1.87 -0.97
N ALA A 162 -24.33 -2.76 -1.27
CA ALA A 162 -24.32 -4.12 -0.74
C ALA A 162 -23.29 -4.99 -1.48
N ARG A 163 -23.20 -4.87 -2.81
CA ARG A 163 -22.19 -5.55 -3.62
C ARG A 163 -22.06 -4.91 -5.01
N LEU A 164 -20.93 -5.16 -5.66
CA LEU A 164 -20.69 -4.86 -7.06
C LEU A 164 -20.58 -6.17 -7.84
N ASP A 165 -21.44 -6.34 -8.84
CA ASP A 165 -21.51 -7.55 -9.66
C ASP A 165 -20.87 -7.31 -11.03
N VAL A 166 -19.86 -8.11 -11.38
CA VAL A 166 -19.21 -8.12 -12.70
C VAL A 166 -19.97 -9.14 -13.57
N VAL A 167 -20.86 -8.65 -14.44
CA VAL A 167 -21.77 -9.50 -15.23
C VAL A 167 -21.09 -10.03 -16.50
N GLU A 168 -20.26 -9.17 -17.13
CA GLU A 168 -19.47 -9.47 -18.31
C GLU A 168 -18.17 -8.68 -18.22
N PRO A 169 -17.13 -8.99 -19.01
CA PRO A 169 -15.83 -8.36 -18.89
C PRO A 169 -15.79 -6.83 -18.89
N PHE A 170 -16.89 -6.17 -19.23
CA PHE A 170 -16.98 -4.71 -19.24
C PHE A 170 -18.33 -4.18 -18.76
N VAL A 171 -19.11 -4.99 -18.05
CA VAL A 171 -20.43 -4.58 -17.54
C VAL A 171 -20.53 -4.83 -16.05
N MET A 172 -20.53 -3.76 -15.28
CA MET A 172 -20.69 -3.80 -13.83
C MET A 172 -22.06 -3.32 -13.39
N ARG A 173 -22.59 -3.92 -12.34
CA ARG A 173 -23.84 -3.54 -11.67
C ARG A 173 -23.56 -3.30 -10.20
N VAL A 174 -24.06 -2.20 -9.70
CA VAL A 174 -24.01 -1.84 -8.29
C VAL A 174 -25.35 -2.19 -7.67
N HIS A 175 -25.33 -3.04 -6.65
CA HIS A 175 -26.50 -3.38 -5.85
C HIS A 175 -26.45 -2.59 -4.54
N MET A 176 -27.49 -1.81 -4.30
CA MET A 176 -27.61 -0.98 -3.10
C MET A 176 -28.22 -1.76 -1.93
N ASP A 177 -27.98 -1.30 -0.73
CA ASP A 177 -28.52 -1.83 0.53
C ASP A 177 -30.05 -1.78 0.62
N ASP A 178 -30.67 -0.86 -0.10
CA ASP A 178 -32.13 -0.69 -0.20
C ASP A 178 -32.78 -1.55 -1.30
N GLY A 179 -32.03 -2.42 -1.97
CA GLY A 179 -32.48 -3.35 -3.00
C GLY A 179 -32.45 -2.81 -4.43
N ARG A 180 -32.09 -1.55 -4.62
CA ARG A 180 -31.93 -0.97 -5.97
C ARG A 180 -30.76 -1.56 -6.71
N THR A 181 -30.90 -1.68 -8.03
CA THR A 181 -29.84 -2.15 -8.93
C THR A 181 -29.50 -1.08 -9.95
N ILE A 182 -28.22 -0.73 -10.04
CA ILE A 182 -27.73 0.32 -10.90
C ILE A 182 -26.75 -0.29 -11.91
N THR A 183 -27.11 -0.29 -13.19
CA THR A 183 -26.18 -0.68 -14.25
C THR A 183 -25.16 0.43 -14.45
N TRP A 184 -23.92 0.18 -14.03
CA TRP A 184 -22.79 1.10 -14.18
C TRP A 184 -22.19 1.05 -15.59
N GLY A 185 -22.13 -0.16 -16.18
CA GLY A 185 -21.44 -0.42 -17.45
C GLY A 185 -19.93 -0.57 -17.26
N ALA A 186 -19.15 -0.11 -18.23
CA ALA A 186 -17.71 -0.24 -18.23
C ALA A 186 -17.00 0.71 -17.24
N ASN A 187 -15.70 0.44 -16.97
CA ASN A 187 -14.82 1.29 -16.18
C ASN A 187 -14.36 2.52 -17.00
N GLU A 188 -15.27 3.46 -17.22
CA GLU A 188 -15.03 4.70 -17.93
C GLU A 188 -15.96 5.81 -17.42
N ASP A 189 -15.51 7.06 -17.46
CA ASP A 189 -16.27 8.25 -17.04
C ASP A 189 -16.87 8.14 -15.61
N ASN A 190 -16.13 7.50 -14.71
CA ASN A 190 -16.60 7.10 -13.38
C ASN A 190 -17.02 8.28 -12.50
N GLU A 191 -16.38 9.44 -12.64
CA GLU A 191 -16.78 10.66 -11.90
C GLU A 191 -18.19 11.12 -12.26
N ASN A 192 -18.53 11.15 -13.55
CA ASN A 192 -19.86 11.55 -13.99
C ASN A 192 -20.91 10.49 -13.64
N LYS A 193 -20.56 9.20 -13.72
CA LYS A 193 -21.42 8.11 -13.26
C LYS A 193 -21.68 8.16 -11.75
N ALA A 194 -20.68 8.50 -10.95
CA ALA A 194 -20.85 8.69 -9.51
C ALA A 194 -21.82 9.85 -9.19
N ARG A 195 -21.78 10.94 -9.96
CA ARG A 195 -22.77 12.04 -9.85
C ARG A 195 -24.16 11.59 -10.28
N ALA A 196 -24.26 10.82 -11.38
CA ALA A 196 -25.51 10.23 -11.82
C ALA A 196 -26.09 9.27 -10.77
N LEU A 197 -25.25 8.43 -10.14
CA LEU A 197 -25.63 7.57 -9.02
C LEU A 197 -26.27 8.40 -7.89
N ALA A 198 -25.62 9.46 -7.44
CA ALA A 198 -26.14 10.34 -6.40
C ALA A 198 -27.50 10.94 -6.77
N THR A 199 -27.74 11.21 -8.06
CA THR A 199 -29.00 11.76 -8.58
C THR A 199 -30.10 10.69 -8.58
N VAL A 200 -29.84 9.49 -9.13
CA VAL A 200 -30.85 8.43 -9.23
C VAL A 200 -31.26 7.87 -7.87
N LEU A 201 -30.36 7.96 -6.87
CA LEU A 201 -30.67 7.56 -5.50
C LEU A 201 -31.70 8.49 -4.83
N GLN A 202 -31.94 9.68 -5.36
CA GLN A 202 -33.00 10.60 -4.91
C GLN A 202 -34.32 10.44 -5.70
N MET A 203 -34.31 9.62 -6.75
CA MET A 203 -35.46 9.39 -7.62
C MET A 203 -36.20 8.12 -7.22
N GLU A 204 -37.48 8.01 -7.58
CA GLU A 204 -38.28 6.79 -7.40
C GLU A 204 -37.96 5.77 -8.49
N GLY A 205 -37.74 4.51 -8.11
CA GLY A 205 -37.48 3.37 -8.99
C GLY A 205 -36.36 2.48 -8.52
N ASP A 206 -36.45 1.20 -8.86
CA ASP A 206 -35.59 0.14 -8.34
C ASP A 206 -34.42 -0.19 -9.29
N ASN A 207 -34.58 0.08 -10.59
CA ASN A 207 -33.56 -0.25 -11.60
C ASN A 207 -33.22 0.99 -12.42
N TRP A 208 -31.93 1.26 -12.51
CA TRP A 208 -31.40 2.39 -13.24
C TRP A 208 -30.21 2.00 -14.11
N ASN A 209 -30.11 2.65 -15.26
CA ASN A 209 -28.94 2.52 -16.12
C ASN A 209 -28.23 3.88 -16.22
N ILE A 210 -26.99 3.93 -15.75
CA ILE A 210 -26.09 5.10 -15.77
C ILE A 210 -24.83 4.86 -16.59
N SER A 211 -24.82 3.80 -17.43
CA SER A 211 -23.67 3.49 -18.30
C SER A 211 -23.31 4.67 -19.22
N ASN A 212 -24.32 5.47 -19.60
CA ASN A 212 -24.13 6.79 -20.17
C ASN A 212 -24.65 7.84 -19.17
N PRO A 213 -23.78 8.55 -18.43
CA PRO A 213 -24.23 9.48 -17.39
C PRO A 213 -25.00 10.69 -17.90
N SER A 214 -24.90 10.98 -19.20
CA SER A 214 -25.70 12.06 -19.84
C SER A 214 -27.14 11.68 -20.14
N VAL A 215 -27.45 10.37 -20.15
CA VAL A 215 -28.79 9.82 -20.47
C VAL A 215 -29.13 8.71 -19.50
N VAL A 216 -29.55 9.10 -18.31
CA VAL A 216 -30.01 8.16 -17.28
C VAL A 216 -31.37 7.58 -17.72
N SER A 217 -31.49 6.26 -17.72
CA SER A 217 -32.72 5.56 -18.13
C SER A 217 -33.14 4.49 -17.13
N ARG A 218 -34.43 4.16 -17.17
CA ARG A 218 -34.97 2.93 -16.54
C ARG A 218 -34.99 1.84 -17.61
N PRO A 219 -34.46 0.64 -17.35
CA PRO A 219 -34.54 -0.49 -18.25
C PRO A 219 -35.99 -0.98 -18.41
#